data_251e31198b708a428e574cdf6098123e
#
_entry.id   251e31198b708a428e574cdf6098123e
#
_cell.length_a   1.000
_cell.length_b   1.000
_cell.length_c   1.000
_cell.angle_alpha   90.00
_cell.angle_beta   90.00
_cell.angle_gamma   90.00
#
_symmetry.space_group_name_H-M   'P 1'
#
loop_
_entity.id
_entity.type
_entity.pdbx_description
1 polymer ?
#
loop_
_entity_poly.entity_id
_entity_poly.type
_entity_poly.pdbx_seq_one_letter_code
_entity_poly.pdbx_strand_id
1 'polypeptide(L)'
;IYTPEEIEADPSLGGAQLFYYPASTPGGKYALVVPGNGNGVTSEMEEGGSAAYQLHEMGYTVFVLRYRSFLAASDNAPLQDLGRAVQLITENADKFQVQSENYALVCFSAGGQLGGLFANREIGYGNYPVPKPGVLLLSYPFVDFTYGKLAYHVLIDPGTREWRYYMTSLAEAVTDDYPPVYFWYGKDDQVLALMGFEKQGPALEQALETHEVPHKVTVYNHAPHSIGTGRGTDAEGWVKDAVAFWEEQVG
;
A
#
# COMPACT_ATOMS: atom_id res chain seq x y z
N ILE A 1 14.89 -4.72 -7.47
CA ILE A 1 14.98 -5.08 -6.06
C ILE A 1 15.66 -6.44 -5.85
N TYR A 2 15.80 -7.22 -6.88
CA TYR A 2 16.51 -8.51 -6.91
C TYR A 2 17.81 -8.39 -7.69
N THR A 3 18.80 -9.23 -7.37
CA THR A 3 20.09 -9.24 -8.05
C THR A 3 19.97 -9.88 -9.44
N PRO A 4 20.93 -9.63 -10.36
CA PRO A 4 20.96 -10.31 -11.64
C PRO A 4 20.98 -11.84 -11.52
N GLU A 5 21.67 -12.39 -10.54
CA GLU A 5 21.79 -13.83 -10.28
C GLU A 5 20.43 -14.41 -9.80
N GLU A 6 19.70 -13.69 -8.94
CA GLU A 6 18.35 -14.08 -8.52
C GLU A 6 17.38 -14.09 -9.73
N ILE A 7 17.47 -13.07 -10.60
CA ILE A 7 16.62 -12.97 -11.81
C ILE A 7 17.00 -14.04 -12.86
N GLU A 8 18.27 -14.42 -12.97
CA GLU A 8 18.69 -15.53 -13.83
C GLU A 8 18.09 -16.85 -13.35
N ALA A 9 18.06 -17.06 -12.02
CA ALA A 9 17.45 -18.26 -11.41
C ALA A 9 15.93 -18.28 -11.50
N ASP A 10 15.28 -17.12 -11.36
CA ASP A 10 13.83 -16.94 -11.51
C ASP A 10 13.52 -15.65 -12.28
N PRO A 11 13.28 -15.74 -13.60
CA PRO A 11 13.00 -14.58 -14.44
C PRO A 11 11.75 -13.76 -14.02
N SER A 12 10.82 -14.33 -13.25
CA SER A 12 9.66 -13.60 -12.75
C SER A 12 10.03 -12.44 -11.83
N LEU A 13 11.15 -12.54 -11.11
CA LEU A 13 11.67 -11.52 -10.20
C LEU A 13 12.04 -10.22 -10.92
N GLY A 14 12.33 -10.26 -12.21
CA GLY A 14 12.62 -9.08 -13.03
C GLY A 14 11.44 -8.12 -13.18
N GLY A 15 10.22 -8.58 -12.89
CA GLY A 15 9.01 -7.76 -12.86
C GLY A 15 8.93 -6.81 -11.67
N ALA A 16 9.64 -7.08 -10.58
CA ALA A 16 9.63 -6.27 -9.38
C ALA A 16 10.72 -5.19 -9.42
N GLN A 17 10.32 -3.91 -9.34
CA GLN A 17 11.21 -2.76 -9.48
C GLN A 17 10.91 -1.68 -8.42
N LEU A 18 11.92 -0.91 -8.06
CA LEU A 18 11.80 0.21 -7.15
C LEU A 18 12.29 1.49 -7.83
N PHE A 19 11.40 2.47 -7.96
CA PHE A 19 11.73 3.80 -8.48
C PHE A 19 12.08 4.72 -7.31
N TYR A 20 13.14 5.50 -7.44
CA TYR A 20 13.70 6.32 -6.38
C TYR A 20 13.68 7.80 -6.73
N TYR A 21 13.10 8.60 -5.86
CA TYR A 21 12.99 10.06 -5.95
C TYR A 21 13.62 10.69 -4.69
N PRO A 22 14.90 11.08 -4.74
CA PRO A 22 15.61 11.61 -3.58
C PRO A 22 15.07 12.99 -3.19
N ALA A 23 14.88 13.23 -1.90
CA ALA A 23 14.58 14.55 -1.38
C ALA A 23 15.76 15.52 -1.63
N SER A 24 15.46 16.82 -1.73
CA SER A 24 16.49 17.84 -1.82
C SER A 24 17.27 18.02 -0.50
N THR A 25 16.66 17.67 0.64
CA THR A 25 17.29 17.67 1.96
C THR A 25 17.42 16.22 2.45
N PRO A 26 18.65 15.70 2.59
CA PRO A 26 18.88 14.32 2.99
C PRO A 26 18.61 14.07 4.48
N GLY A 27 18.46 12.78 4.86
CA GLY A 27 18.41 12.33 6.24
C GLY A 27 17.02 12.37 6.87
N GLY A 28 15.97 12.63 6.09
CA GLY A 28 14.57 12.61 6.54
C GLY A 28 13.91 11.24 6.49
N LYS A 29 12.68 11.19 6.97
CA LYS A 29 11.77 10.05 6.76
C LYS A 29 11.49 9.85 5.28
N TYR A 30 11.10 8.64 4.88
CA TYR A 30 10.73 8.36 3.49
C TYR A 30 9.30 7.81 3.37
N ALA A 31 8.74 7.94 2.20
CA ALA A 31 7.49 7.29 1.84
C ALA A 31 7.75 6.18 0.81
N LEU A 32 7.16 5.01 1.02
CA LEU A 32 7.11 3.94 0.03
C LEU A 32 5.69 3.85 -0.52
N VAL A 33 5.54 4.21 -1.79
CA VAL A 33 4.27 4.17 -2.51
C VAL A 33 4.06 2.78 -3.09
N VAL A 34 2.91 2.19 -2.76
CA VAL A 34 2.46 0.87 -3.22
C VAL A 34 1.19 1.06 -4.05
N PRO A 35 1.30 1.20 -5.38
CA PRO A 35 0.17 1.43 -6.25
C PRO A 35 -0.83 0.28 -6.28
N GLY A 36 -2.03 0.55 -6.75
CA GLY A 36 -3.00 -0.48 -7.08
C GLY A 36 -2.57 -1.35 -8.26
N ASN A 37 -3.36 -2.34 -8.54
CA ASN A 37 -3.14 -3.29 -9.62
C ASN A 37 -4.39 -3.33 -10.53
N GLY A 38 -4.21 -2.98 -11.80
CA GLY A 38 -5.26 -3.06 -12.81
C GLY A 38 -4.77 -3.80 -14.05
N ASN A 39 -5.59 -4.69 -14.59
CA ASN A 39 -5.29 -5.44 -15.82
C ASN A 39 -3.93 -6.16 -15.84
N GLY A 40 -3.46 -6.62 -14.68
CA GLY A 40 -2.21 -7.37 -14.56
C GLY A 40 -0.93 -6.53 -14.50
N VAL A 41 -1.06 -5.21 -14.38
CA VAL A 41 0.05 -4.27 -14.17
C VAL A 41 -0.27 -3.35 -13.00
N THR A 42 0.75 -2.90 -12.30
CA THR A 42 0.59 -1.90 -11.23
C THR A 42 0.41 -0.50 -11.82
N SER A 43 -0.38 0.36 -11.13
CA SER A 43 -0.69 1.73 -11.59
C SER A 43 0.41 2.72 -11.22
N GLU A 44 1.67 2.44 -11.63
CA GLU A 44 2.83 3.24 -11.20
C GLU A 44 2.76 4.70 -11.64
N MET A 45 2.14 4.99 -12.78
CA MET A 45 2.07 6.35 -13.31
C MET A 45 0.93 7.15 -12.69
N GLU A 46 -0.28 6.59 -12.70
CA GLU A 46 -1.49 7.30 -12.27
C GLU A 46 -1.54 7.47 -10.75
N GLU A 47 -1.25 6.41 -10.00
CA GLU A 47 -1.27 6.41 -8.53
C GLU A 47 0.13 6.65 -7.99
N GLY A 48 1.10 5.83 -8.40
CA GLY A 48 2.47 5.89 -7.91
C GLY A 48 3.16 7.21 -8.19
N GLY A 49 3.24 7.61 -9.46
CA GLY A 49 3.93 8.82 -9.89
C GLY A 49 3.28 10.10 -9.39
N SER A 50 1.95 10.17 -9.40
CA SER A 50 1.23 11.36 -8.94
C SER A 50 1.40 11.60 -7.43
N ALA A 51 1.34 10.53 -6.63
CA ALA A 51 1.58 10.62 -5.19
C ALA A 51 3.06 10.91 -4.88
N ALA A 52 3.98 10.23 -5.59
CA ALA A 52 5.41 10.46 -5.42
C ALA A 52 5.79 11.93 -5.71
N TYR A 53 5.22 12.52 -6.75
CA TYR A 53 5.44 13.92 -7.06
C TYR A 53 5.01 14.84 -5.91
N GLN A 54 3.80 14.68 -5.37
CA GLN A 54 3.31 15.53 -4.28
C GLN A 54 4.12 15.35 -2.99
N LEU A 55 4.45 14.12 -2.62
CA LEU A 55 5.28 13.83 -1.44
C LEU A 55 6.71 14.38 -1.59
N HIS A 56 7.28 14.28 -2.79
CA HIS A 56 8.59 14.84 -3.10
C HIS A 56 8.59 16.39 -3.01
N GLU A 57 7.55 17.06 -3.53
CA GLU A 57 7.38 18.51 -3.38
C GLU A 57 7.23 18.94 -1.91
N MET A 58 6.74 18.05 -1.04
CA MET A 58 6.69 18.26 0.41
C MET A 58 8.04 18.01 1.11
N GLY A 59 9.07 17.57 0.36
CA GLY A 59 10.44 17.39 0.86
C GLY A 59 10.79 15.98 1.31
N TYR A 60 9.95 14.99 1.04
CA TYR A 60 10.24 13.60 1.37
C TYR A 60 11.04 12.89 0.28
N THR A 61 11.92 11.98 0.68
CA THR A 61 12.41 10.93 -0.22
C THR A 61 11.27 9.95 -0.47
N VAL A 62 11.04 9.63 -1.75
CA VAL A 62 9.93 8.74 -2.13
C VAL A 62 10.46 7.56 -2.94
N PHE A 63 9.95 6.39 -2.62
CA PHE A 63 10.10 5.20 -3.43
C PHE A 63 8.74 4.78 -3.97
N VAL A 64 8.70 4.28 -5.21
CA VAL A 64 7.49 3.69 -5.80
C VAL A 64 7.80 2.26 -6.16
N LEU A 65 7.01 1.33 -5.63
CA LEU A 65 7.18 -0.09 -5.88
C LEU A 65 6.33 -0.53 -7.08
N ARG A 66 6.97 -1.14 -8.07
CA ARG A 66 6.33 -2.07 -8.99
C ARG A 66 6.51 -3.47 -8.42
N TYR A 67 5.43 -4.16 -8.12
CA TYR A 67 5.46 -5.51 -7.58
C TYR A 67 4.87 -6.51 -8.59
N ARG A 68 5.25 -7.77 -8.47
CA ARG A 68 4.67 -8.84 -9.29
C ARG A 68 3.19 -8.96 -8.99
N SER A 69 2.38 -8.99 -10.03
CA SER A 69 0.92 -8.95 -9.93
C SER A 69 0.28 -9.92 -10.91
N PHE A 70 -1.01 -10.18 -10.75
CA PHE A 70 -1.80 -11.05 -11.61
C PHE A 70 -1.21 -12.48 -11.69
N LEU A 71 -0.85 -12.99 -12.87
CA LEU A 71 -0.30 -14.34 -13.05
C LEU A 71 1.07 -14.55 -12.37
N ALA A 72 1.81 -13.47 -12.12
CA ALA A 72 3.08 -13.51 -11.41
C ALA A 72 2.93 -13.32 -9.88
N ALA A 73 1.69 -13.30 -9.37
CA ALA A 73 1.40 -13.09 -7.95
C ALA A 73 1.32 -14.39 -7.12
N SER A 74 1.69 -15.54 -7.71
CA SER A 74 1.72 -16.82 -7.00
C SER A 74 2.59 -16.77 -5.73
N ASP A 75 2.35 -17.67 -4.81
CA ASP A 75 3.17 -17.84 -3.60
C ASP A 75 3.40 -16.57 -2.77
N ASN A 76 2.40 -15.69 -2.70
CA ASN A 76 2.51 -14.40 -2.02
C ASN A 76 3.60 -13.48 -2.61
N ALA A 77 3.93 -13.60 -3.88
CA ALA A 77 4.97 -12.81 -4.55
C ALA A 77 4.84 -11.29 -4.32
N PRO A 78 3.65 -10.66 -4.35
CA PRO A 78 3.51 -9.24 -4.04
C PRO A 78 3.99 -8.88 -2.63
N LEU A 79 3.69 -9.72 -1.64
CA LEU A 79 4.11 -9.50 -0.26
C LEU A 79 5.62 -9.68 -0.10
N GLN A 80 6.20 -10.66 -0.80
CA GLN A 80 7.64 -10.86 -0.87
C GLN A 80 8.35 -9.65 -1.50
N ASP A 81 7.80 -9.12 -2.59
CA ASP A 81 8.36 -7.95 -3.28
C ASP A 81 8.32 -6.70 -2.40
N LEU A 82 7.22 -6.49 -1.65
CA LEU A 82 7.13 -5.39 -0.70
C LEU A 82 8.13 -5.54 0.44
N GLY A 83 8.23 -6.74 1.04
CA GLY A 83 9.22 -7.04 2.08
C GLY A 83 10.64 -6.82 1.59
N ARG A 84 10.96 -7.31 0.39
CA ARG A 84 12.28 -7.12 -0.24
C ARG A 84 12.58 -5.66 -0.54
N ALA A 85 11.59 -4.87 -0.96
CA ALA A 85 11.76 -3.44 -1.19
C ALA A 85 12.08 -2.69 0.10
N VAL A 86 11.34 -2.92 1.19
CA VAL A 86 11.62 -2.30 2.49
C VAL A 86 12.98 -2.74 3.01
N GLN A 87 13.33 -4.02 2.89
CA GLN A 87 14.64 -4.53 3.28
C GLN A 87 15.77 -3.83 2.50
N LEU A 88 15.64 -3.71 1.18
CA LEU A 88 16.63 -3.02 0.35
C LEU A 88 16.83 -1.56 0.77
N ILE A 89 15.74 -0.85 1.08
CA ILE A 89 15.80 0.54 1.54
C ILE A 89 16.50 0.60 2.90
N THR A 90 16.11 -0.26 3.84
CA THR A 90 16.65 -0.31 5.20
C THR A 90 18.14 -0.63 5.21
N GLU A 91 18.58 -1.64 4.44
CA GLU A 91 19.99 -2.04 4.33
C GLU A 91 20.85 -0.97 3.64
N ASN A 92 20.26 -0.09 2.85
CA ASN A 92 20.94 0.99 2.12
C ASN A 92 20.52 2.39 2.58
N ALA A 93 20.02 2.53 3.82
CA ALA A 93 19.49 3.79 4.33
C ALA A 93 20.51 4.93 4.24
N ASP A 94 21.78 4.68 4.56
CA ASP A 94 22.86 5.65 4.41
C ASP A 94 23.07 6.08 2.96
N LYS A 95 23.02 5.14 2.02
CA LYS A 95 23.17 5.42 0.58
C LYS A 95 22.01 6.23 0.03
N PHE A 96 20.79 5.93 0.48
CA PHE A 96 19.59 6.66 0.11
C PHE A 96 19.40 7.94 0.94
N GLN A 97 20.22 8.13 1.97
CA GLN A 97 20.16 9.26 2.88
C GLN A 97 18.77 9.42 3.51
N VAL A 98 18.22 8.32 4.04
CA VAL A 98 16.92 8.27 4.71
C VAL A 98 17.03 7.66 6.10
N GLN A 99 16.04 7.95 6.94
CA GLN A 99 15.85 7.21 8.19
C GLN A 99 15.17 5.87 7.88
N SER A 100 15.66 4.77 8.43
CA SER A 100 15.07 3.45 8.21
C SER A 100 13.76 3.23 8.97
N GLU A 101 13.53 3.98 10.04
CA GLU A 101 12.33 3.91 10.89
C GLU A 101 11.32 5.00 10.52
N ASN A 102 10.10 4.87 11.05
CA ASN A 102 9.03 5.87 10.93
C ASN A 102 8.61 6.19 9.47
N TYR A 103 8.87 5.30 8.54
CA TYR A 103 8.47 5.47 7.15
C TYR A 103 6.96 5.32 6.95
N ALA A 104 6.43 5.99 5.93
CA ALA A 104 5.05 5.82 5.51
C ALA A 104 4.92 4.77 4.41
N LEU A 105 3.93 3.87 4.53
CA LEU A 105 3.40 3.10 3.40
C LEU A 105 2.20 3.85 2.83
N VAL A 106 2.31 4.32 1.57
CA VAL A 106 1.26 5.06 0.85
C VAL A 106 0.67 4.13 -0.19
N CYS A 107 -0.51 3.61 0.08
CA CYS A 107 -1.02 2.44 -0.62
C CYS A 107 -2.38 2.70 -1.26
N PHE A 108 -2.58 2.20 -2.48
CA PHE A 108 -3.76 2.43 -3.29
C PHE A 108 -4.48 1.12 -3.65
N SER A 109 -5.80 1.08 -3.54
CA SER A 109 -6.61 -0.04 -4.07
C SER A 109 -6.11 -1.41 -3.57
N ALA A 110 -5.73 -2.31 -4.48
CA ALA A 110 -5.11 -3.61 -4.15
C ALA A 110 -3.77 -3.46 -3.41
N GLY A 111 -3.00 -2.40 -3.72
CA GLY A 111 -1.80 -2.02 -2.94
C GLY A 111 -2.14 -1.64 -1.50
N GLY A 112 -3.35 -1.15 -1.26
CA GLY A 112 -3.87 -0.87 0.10
C GLY A 112 -4.01 -2.14 0.93
N GLN A 113 -4.57 -3.20 0.36
CA GLN A 113 -4.59 -4.50 1.04
C GLN A 113 -3.18 -5.04 1.24
N LEU A 114 -2.33 -4.98 0.20
CA LEU A 114 -0.95 -5.47 0.28
C LEU A 114 -0.15 -4.77 1.39
N GLY A 115 -0.17 -3.43 1.43
CA GLY A 115 0.50 -2.65 2.47
C GLY A 115 -0.07 -2.90 3.86
N GLY A 116 -1.40 -3.05 3.95
CA GLY A 116 -2.05 -3.38 5.20
C GLY A 116 -1.68 -4.77 5.72
N LEU A 117 -1.67 -5.79 4.90
CA LEU A 117 -1.20 -7.12 5.31
C LEU A 117 0.29 -7.11 5.68
N PHE A 118 1.11 -6.33 4.96
CA PHE A 118 2.52 -6.18 5.31
C PHE A 118 2.71 -5.52 6.69
N ALA A 119 1.83 -4.62 7.09
CA ALA A 119 1.89 -3.94 8.37
C ALA A 119 1.57 -4.84 9.58
N ASN A 120 0.96 -6.00 9.36
CA ASN A 120 0.82 -7.03 10.39
C ASN A 120 2.16 -7.75 10.62
N ARG A 121 2.54 -7.93 11.89
CA ARG A 121 3.83 -8.53 12.24
C ARG A 121 3.97 -9.99 11.79
N GLU A 122 2.93 -10.79 11.98
CA GLU A 122 2.99 -12.22 11.69
C GLU A 122 2.90 -12.53 10.20
N ILE A 123 2.06 -11.77 9.47
CA ILE A 123 1.83 -11.95 8.04
C ILE A 123 2.93 -11.26 7.22
N GLY A 124 3.35 -10.05 7.63
CA GLY A 124 4.16 -9.14 6.84
C GLY A 124 5.53 -8.83 7.41
N TYR A 125 5.71 -7.62 7.94
CA TYR A 125 7.04 -7.05 8.22
C TYR A 125 7.90 -7.91 9.16
N GLY A 126 7.32 -8.64 10.10
CA GLY A 126 8.08 -9.49 11.04
C GLY A 126 8.77 -10.69 10.39
N ASN A 127 8.49 -11.00 9.13
CA ASN A 127 9.18 -12.03 8.35
C ASN A 127 10.46 -11.51 7.66
N TYR A 128 10.78 -10.23 7.83
CA TYR A 128 11.92 -9.56 7.22
C TYR A 128 12.74 -8.82 8.28
N PRO A 129 14.05 -8.61 8.09
CA PRO A 129 14.87 -7.81 9.01
C PRO A 129 14.63 -6.31 8.79
N VAL A 130 13.41 -5.86 8.98
CA VAL A 130 12.96 -4.48 8.73
C VAL A 130 12.17 -3.93 9.91
N PRO A 131 12.16 -2.60 10.12
CA PRO A 131 11.32 -1.99 11.12
C PRO A 131 9.83 -2.03 10.73
N LYS A 132 8.95 -1.94 11.72
CA LYS A 132 7.52 -1.72 11.52
C LYS A 132 7.31 -0.40 10.76
N PRO A 133 6.34 -0.33 9.82
CA PRO A 133 5.93 0.95 9.25
C PRO A 133 5.52 1.95 10.33
N GLY A 134 5.92 3.22 10.19
CA GLY A 134 5.51 4.28 11.09
C GLY A 134 4.02 4.62 10.94
N VAL A 135 3.49 4.50 9.73
CA VAL A 135 2.09 4.80 9.41
C VAL A 135 1.65 4.08 8.12
N LEU A 136 0.36 3.80 8.02
CA LEU A 136 -0.31 3.42 6.78
C LEU A 136 -1.18 4.58 6.27
N LEU A 137 -1.01 4.96 5.00
CA LEU A 137 -1.81 5.96 4.31
C LEU A 137 -2.52 5.28 3.14
N LEU A 138 -3.79 4.94 3.32
CA LEU A 138 -4.54 4.07 2.40
C LEU A 138 -5.57 4.87 1.61
N SER A 139 -5.55 4.72 0.29
CA SER A 139 -6.49 5.36 -0.64
C SER A 139 -7.39 4.30 -1.27
N TYR A 140 -8.71 4.42 -1.04
CA TYR A 140 -9.70 3.45 -1.55
C TYR A 140 -9.22 1.99 -1.49
N PRO A 141 -8.71 1.53 -0.30
CA PRO A 141 -8.08 0.22 -0.20
C PRO A 141 -9.08 -0.91 -0.44
N PHE A 142 -8.66 -2.01 -1.03
CA PHE A 142 -9.39 -3.25 -0.86
C PHE A 142 -9.16 -3.77 0.56
N VAL A 143 -10.25 -4.14 1.24
CA VAL A 143 -10.21 -4.63 2.62
C VAL A 143 -10.46 -6.13 2.66
N ASP A 144 -11.47 -6.60 1.96
CA ASP A 144 -11.87 -8.00 1.99
C ASP A 144 -12.48 -8.43 0.65
N PHE A 145 -11.78 -9.30 -0.06
CA PHE A 145 -12.26 -9.85 -1.33
C PHE A 145 -13.36 -10.90 -1.16
N THR A 146 -13.59 -11.40 0.05
CA THR A 146 -14.60 -12.45 0.29
C THR A 146 -16.04 -11.93 0.16
N TYR A 147 -16.26 -10.62 0.36
CA TYR A 147 -17.56 -9.98 0.17
C TYR A 147 -17.98 -9.96 -1.31
N GLY A 148 -17.05 -9.85 -2.22
CA GLY A 148 -17.28 -9.79 -3.66
C GLY A 148 -16.91 -11.07 -4.41
N LYS A 149 -17.29 -12.24 -3.90
CA LYS A 149 -16.88 -13.56 -4.46
C LYS A 149 -16.97 -13.69 -5.98
N LEU A 150 -18.01 -13.14 -6.60
CA LEU A 150 -18.17 -13.16 -8.05
C LEU A 150 -17.18 -12.20 -8.74
N ALA A 151 -17.03 -10.99 -8.20
CA ALA A 151 -16.08 -10.01 -8.73
C ALA A 151 -14.63 -10.47 -8.54
N TYR A 152 -14.32 -11.11 -7.42
CA TYR A 152 -13.03 -11.74 -7.18
C TYR A 152 -12.68 -12.77 -8.28
N HIS A 153 -13.57 -13.74 -8.53
CA HIS A 153 -13.34 -14.77 -9.55
C HIS A 153 -13.24 -14.22 -10.97
N VAL A 154 -13.94 -13.13 -11.27
CA VAL A 154 -13.94 -12.53 -12.62
C VAL A 154 -12.77 -11.59 -12.85
N LEU A 155 -12.36 -10.83 -11.82
CA LEU A 155 -11.37 -9.76 -11.96
C LEU A 155 -9.95 -10.18 -11.54
N ILE A 156 -9.83 -11.13 -10.61
CA ILE A 156 -8.56 -11.41 -9.94
C ILE A 156 -8.09 -12.84 -10.18
N ASP A 157 -8.99 -13.81 -10.27
CA ASP A 157 -8.60 -15.21 -10.45
C ASP A 157 -9.36 -15.95 -11.55
N PRO A 158 -8.80 -16.06 -12.73
CA PRO A 158 -9.24 -17.08 -13.67
C PRO A 158 -8.62 -18.46 -13.44
N GLY A 159 -7.96 -18.77 -12.32
CA GLY A 159 -7.46 -20.14 -12.12
C GLY A 159 -6.26 -20.32 -11.19
N THR A 160 -5.77 -19.30 -10.54
CA THR A 160 -4.66 -19.42 -9.59
C THR A 160 -5.20 -19.63 -8.19
N ARG A 161 -5.25 -20.85 -7.73
CA ARG A 161 -5.77 -21.27 -6.42
C ARG A 161 -4.91 -20.87 -5.22
N GLU A 162 -3.81 -20.13 -5.41
CA GLU A 162 -2.77 -19.92 -4.40
C GLU A 162 -2.65 -18.48 -3.91
N TRP A 163 -3.63 -17.64 -4.15
CA TRP A 163 -3.65 -16.25 -3.72
C TRP A 163 -4.12 -16.10 -2.27
N ARG A 164 -3.41 -16.75 -1.36
CA ARG A 164 -3.82 -16.79 0.06
C ARG A 164 -3.88 -15.41 0.70
N TYR A 165 -2.98 -14.52 0.34
CA TYR A 165 -2.98 -13.19 0.93
C TYR A 165 -4.21 -12.35 0.51
N TYR A 166 -4.72 -12.48 -0.72
CA TYR A 166 -5.97 -11.84 -1.12
C TYR A 166 -7.20 -12.40 -0.42
N MET A 167 -7.13 -13.60 0.11
CA MET A 167 -8.20 -14.22 0.90
C MET A 167 -8.16 -13.80 2.37
N THR A 168 -7.12 -13.08 2.81
CA THR A 168 -7.02 -12.56 4.17
C THR A 168 -7.66 -11.17 4.22
N SER A 169 -8.64 -11.01 5.07
CA SER A 169 -9.25 -9.71 5.32
C SER A 169 -8.24 -8.76 5.96
N LEU A 170 -8.13 -7.56 5.42
CA LEU A 170 -7.31 -6.51 6.04
C LEU A 170 -7.83 -6.16 7.44
N ALA A 171 -9.15 -6.19 7.66
CA ALA A 171 -9.74 -5.97 8.96
C ALA A 171 -9.33 -7.05 9.98
N GLU A 172 -9.22 -8.31 9.54
CA GLU A 172 -8.75 -9.42 10.40
C GLU A 172 -7.23 -9.37 10.65
N ALA A 173 -6.49 -8.65 9.83
CA ALA A 173 -5.05 -8.47 10.00
C ALA A 173 -4.67 -7.36 11.01
N VAL A 174 -5.64 -6.56 11.47
CA VAL A 174 -5.39 -5.52 12.48
C VAL A 174 -5.12 -6.17 13.83
N THR A 175 -4.10 -5.70 14.54
CA THR A 175 -3.67 -6.17 15.87
C THR A 175 -3.36 -4.97 16.76
N ASP A 176 -3.21 -5.21 18.06
CA ASP A 176 -2.84 -4.16 19.03
C ASP A 176 -1.48 -3.50 18.75
N ASP A 177 -0.60 -4.21 18.00
CA ASP A 177 0.71 -3.69 17.54
C ASP A 177 0.66 -3.09 16.12
N TYR A 178 -0.52 -2.86 15.57
CA TYR A 178 -0.64 -2.31 14.23
C TYR A 178 -0.20 -0.84 14.16
N PRO A 179 0.43 -0.36 13.06
CA PRO A 179 0.78 1.05 12.94
C PRO A 179 -0.46 1.93 12.82
N PRO A 180 -0.36 3.24 13.14
CA PRO A 180 -1.42 4.21 12.88
C PRO A 180 -1.90 4.19 11.42
N VAL A 181 -3.20 4.40 11.18
CA VAL A 181 -3.81 4.29 9.85
C VAL A 181 -4.59 5.55 9.49
N TYR A 182 -4.25 6.18 8.39
CA TYR A 182 -5.10 7.13 7.68
C TYR A 182 -5.72 6.40 6.48
N PHE A 183 -7.05 6.41 6.32
CA PHE A 183 -7.64 5.90 5.10
C PHE A 183 -8.84 6.69 4.64
N TRP A 184 -9.10 6.62 3.33
CA TRP A 184 -10.24 7.26 2.72
C TRP A 184 -10.81 6.45 1.57
N TYR A 185 -12.08 6.69 1.25
CA TYR A 185 -12.77 6.15 0.08
C TYR A 185 -13.90 7.07 -0.38
N GLY A 186 -14.37 6.86 -1.62
CA GLY A 186 -15.47 7.60 -2.21
C GLY A 186 -16.78 6.82 -2.18
N LYS A 187 -17.90 7.51 -1.97
CA LYS A 187 -19.24 6.91 -2.03
C LYS A 187 -19.66 6.52 -3.45
N ASP A 188 -19.09 7.19 -4.47
CA ASP A 188 -19.36 6.94 -5.88
C ASP A 188 -18.30 6.03 -6.54
N ASP A 189 -17.46 5.39 -5.74
CA ASP A 189 -16.49 4.40 -6.19
C ASP A 189 -17.20 3.11 -6.65
N GLN A 190 -17.38 2.97 -7.98
CA GLN A 190 -18.08 1.84 -8.57
C GLN A 190 -17.33 0.51 -8.41
N VAL A 191 -15.99 0.55 -8.32
CA VAL A 191 -15.18 -0.65 -8.15
C VAL A 191 -15.37 -1.19 -6.74
N LEU A 192 -15.25 -0.33 -5.73
CA LEU A 192 -15.48 -0.72 -4.35
C LEU A 192 -16.93 -1.11 -4.08
N ALA A 193 -17.89 -0.45 -4.74
CA ALA A 193 -19.31 -0.82 -4.64
C ALA A 193 -19.55 -2.27 -5.13
N LEU A 194 -18.94 -2.66 -6.25
CA LEU A 194 -19.00 -4.05 -6.76
C LEU A 194 -18.36 -5.06 -5.79
N MET A 195 -17.40 -4.63 -4.99
CA MET A 195 -16.72 -5.45 -3.98
C MET A 195 -17.43 -5.41 -2.61
N GLY A 196 -18.57 -4.74 -2.48
CA GLY A 196 -19.30 -4.59 -1.21
C GLY A 196 -18.60 -3.69 -0.21
N PHE A 197 -17.95 -2.63 -0.66
CA PHE A 197 -17.10 -1.78 0.18
C PHE A 197 -17.88 -0.98 1.23
N GLU A 198 -19.17 -0.74 1.04
CA GLU A 198 -20.04 -0.16 2.07
C GLU A 198 -20.04 -0.94 3.39
N LYS A 199 -19.54 -2.18 3.36
CA LYS A 199 -19.32 -3.03 4.54
C LYS A 199 -17.86 -3.11 4.93
N GLN A 200 -16.96 -3.09 3.95
CA GLN A 200 -15.52 -3.28 4.13
C GLN A 200 -14.87 -2.09 4.85
N GLY A 201 -15.17 -0.85 4.42
CA GLY A 201 -14.65 0.35 5.07
C GLY A 201 -15.02 0.42 6.56
N PRO A 202 -16.32 0.30 6.92
CA PRO A 202 -16.74 0.20 8.31
C PRO A 202 -16.12 -1.00 9.08
N ALA A 203 -15.90 -2.12 8.43
CA ALA A 203 -15.26 -3.28 9.08
C ALA A 203 -13.79 -2.99 9.44
N LEU A 204 -13.05 -2.31 8.57
CA LEU A 204 -11.69 -1.89 8.87
C LEU A 204 -11.68 -0.86 10.02
N GLU A 205 -12.55 0.15 9.97
CA GLU A 205 -12.66 1.14 11.03
C GLU A 205 -12.97 0.49 12.39
N GLN A 206 -13.95 -0.42 12.43
CA GLN A 206 -14.29 -1.17 13.63
C GLN A 206 -13.12 -2.03 14.16
N ALA A 207 -12.33 -2.62 13.29
CA ALA A 207 -11.13 -3.37 13.70
C ALA A 207 -10.08 -2.45 14.32
N LEU A 208 -9.82 -1.29 13.71
CA LEU A 208 -8.90 -0.29 14.25
C LEU A 208 -9.37 0.25 15.62
N GLU A 209 -10.66 0.51 15.78
CA GLU A 209 -11.26 0.90 17.07
C GLU A 209 -11.10 -0.22 18.12
N THR A 210 -11.38 -1.47 17.75
CA THR A 210 -11.32 -2.63 18.66
C THR A 210 -9.91 -2.85 19.20
N HIS A 211 -8.89 -2.63 18.39
CA HIS A 211 -7.48 -2.75 18.75
C HIS A 211 -6.85 -1.42 19.22
N GLU A 212 -7.66 -0.38 19.45
CA GLU A 212 -7.21 0.95 19.90
C GLU A 212 -6.10 1.55 19.02
N VAL A 213 -6.07 1.20 17.72
CA VAL A 213 -5.08 1.72 16.76
C VAL A 213 -5.43 3.18 16.43
N PRO A 214 -4.49 4.13 16.57
CA PRO A 214 -4.71 5.51 16.13
C PRO A 214 -5.09 5.56 14.65
N HIS A 215 -6.23 6.16 14.32
CA HIS A 215 -6.67 6.20 12.94
C HIS A 215 -7.49 7.46 12.60
N LYS A 216 -7.54 7.77 11.31
CA LYS A 216 -8.38 8.80 10.73
C LYS A 216 -9.02 8.28 9.46
N VAL A 217 -10.34 8.37 9.38
CA VAL A 217 -11.14 7.94 8.23
C VAL A 217 -11.79 9.16 7.57
N THR A 218 -11.73 9.21 6.24
CA THR A 218 -12.45 10.24 5.46
C THR A 218 -13.28 9.57 4.37
N VAL A 219 -14.57 9.89 4.32
CA VAL A 219 -15.48 9.40 3.27
C VAL A 219 -15.89 10.57 2.38
N TYR A 220 -15.40 10.57 1.14
CA TYR A 220 -15.73 11.58 0.15
C TYR A 220 -17.02 11.27 -0.59
N ASN A 221 -17.75 12.30 -1.03
CA ASN A 221 -18.99 12.08 -1.78
C ASN A 221 -18.72 11.81 -3.26
N HIS A 222 -17.68 12.45 -3.83
CA HIS A 222 -17.32 12.42 -5.26
C HIS A 222 -15.85 12.10 -5.45
N ALA A 223 -15.49 10.85 -5.20
CA ALA A 223 -14.13 10.35 -5.34
C ALA A 223 -14.18 8.93 -5.96
N PRO A 224 -14.23 8.82 -7.29
CA PRO A 224 -14.23 7.52 -7.96
C PRO A 224 -12.93 6.74 -7.75
N HIS A 225 -12.91 5.46 -8.14
CA HIS A 225 -11.74 4.62 -8.01
C HIS A 225 -10.56 5.07 -8.89
N SER A 226 -9.33 4.78 -8.45
CA SER A 226 -8.08 5.00 -9.22
C SER A 226 -7.78 6.47 -9.58
N ILE A 227 -8.25 7.42 -8.76
CA ILE A 227 -8.02 8.85 -8.99
C ILE A 227 -6.67 9.37 -8.43
N GLY A 228 -5.82 8.48 -7.89
CA GLY A 228 -4.50 8.83 -7.37
C GLY A 228 -4.57 9.93 -6.31
N THR A 229 -4.09 11.13 -6.64
CA THR A 229 -4.09 12.28 -5.72
C THR A 229 -5.44 13.00 -5.57
N GLY A 230 -6.50 12.49 -6.17
CA GLY A 230 -7.85 13.05 -6.04
C GLY A 230 -8.09 14.34 -6.81
N ARG A 231 -7.17 14.75 -7.71
CA ARG A 231 -7.26 16.02 -8.43
C ARG A 231 -8.59 16.18 -9.17
N GLY A 232 -9.27 17.29 -8.93
CA GLY A 232 -10.55 17.62 -9.55
C GLY A 232 -11.76 16.93 -8.88
N THR A 233 -11.57 16.30 -7.75
CA THR A 233 -12.64 15.69 -6.92
C THR A 233 -12.65 16.30 -5.52
N ASP A 234 -13.58 15.91 -4.68
CA ASP A 234 -13.61 16.36 -3.27
C ASP A 234 -12.53 15.67 -2.40
N ALA A 235 -11.81 14.69 -2.95
CA ALA A 235 -10.62 14.10 -2.34
C ALA A 235 -9.32 14.88 -2.64
N GLU A 236 -9.37 15.96 -3.43
CA GLU A 236 -8.17 16.76 -3.70
C GLU A 236 -7.60 17.34 -2.40
N GLY A 237 -6.31 17.11 -2.16
CA GLY A 237 -5.63 17.52 -0.93
C GLY A 237 -5.46 16.41 0.11
N TRP A 238 -6.01 15.22 -0.10
CA TRP A 238 -5.90 14.11 0.85
C TRP A 238 -4.45 13.76 1.19
N VAL A 239 -3.52 13.89 0.24
CA VAL A 239 -2.09 13.61 0.48
C VAL A 239 -1.53 14.51 1.57
N LYS A 240 -1.90 15.80 1.56
CA LYS A 240 -1.47 16.76 2.59
C LYS A 240 -2.05 16.40 3.96
N ASP A 241 -3.33 16.00 4.01
CA ASP A 241 -3.98 15.60 5.26
C ASP A 241 -3.39 14.30 5.82
N ALA A 242 -3.04 13.37 4.94
CA ALA A 242 -2.38 12.12 5.29
C ALA A 242 -0.95 12.35 5.82
N VAL A 243 -0.20 13.24 5.21
CA VAL A 243 1.14 13.64 5.68
C VAL A 243 1.04 14.33 7.05
N ALA A 244 0.07 15.22 7.25
CA ALA A 244 -0.14 15.84 8.55
C ALA A 244 -0.42 14.81 9.65
N PHE A 245 -1.27 13.79 9.35
CA PHE A 245 -1.50 12.67 10.24
C PHE A 245 -0.22 11.87 10.51
N TRP A 246 0.57 11.56 9.47
CA TRP A 246 1.85 10.87 9.63
C TRP A 246 2.78 11.60 10.59
N GLU A 247 3.00 12.92 10.36
CA GLU A 247 3.87 13.73 11.23
C GLU A 247 3.36 13.79 12.67
N GLU A 248 2.05 13.85 12.88
CA GLU A 248 1.44 13.80 14.23
C GLU A 248 1.75 12.49 14.95
N GLN A 249 1.76 11.35 14.24
CA GLN A 249 1.93 10.02 14.86
C GLN A 249 3.40 9.67 15.15
N VAL A 250 4.37 10.20 14.38
CA VAL A 250 5.78 9.79 14.44
C VAL A 250 6.76 10.97 14.54
N GLY A 251 6.26 12.17 14.62
CA GLY A 251 7.03 13.42 14.64
C GLY A 251 7.73 13.74 15.97
#